data_01c5b97e23ae8a24a767e55311e49455
#
_entry.id   01c5b97e23ae8a24a767e55311e49455
#
_cell.length_a   1.000
_cell.length_b   1.000
_cell.length_c   1.000
_cell.angle_alpha   90.00
_cell.angle_beta   90.00
_cell.angle_gamma   90.00
#
_symmetry.space_group_name_H-M   'P 1'
#
loop_
_entity.id
_entity.type
_entity.pdbx_description
1 polymer ?
#
loop_
_entity_poly.entity_id
_entity_poly.type
_entity_poly.pdbx_seq_one_letter_code
_entity_poly.pdbx_strand_id
1 'polypeptide(L)'
;TRRGFLGATAGIGSLALADNKLFAETISSVYPARQIDEIHGWGSLPGMVSIGFNENPYGPSPRAIRAVTDSIMDVNRYDFGAYTNLENAIGDHLGLEKDPNPVFGANPLFGKSLYPVYVEGGSSFILNQVTMLYGVKNGVGEIIEIDPGYGGVTRAAMTLRSQFGAEIKIKRIPTTSKFVHDLNAMEEAITDHTTLVVITNPNNPTGTLLSHQELERFINKIPRHVTLLIDEAYIDFVREENYETGISLAQKYNNVIVTRTFSKMYGLAAMRIGYAVANKSIISNLRASGNSWGLPSINCYAAAAALKDLSFTRQVKRLTDETKDYFYSELDMLGLSYIPSHSSFVLVDIKEDAQAFQKKLMEKNIRVRAYDNDAIKNYIRVTLGTLDEMQVTVNVIKEVLNG
;
A
#
# COMPACT_ATOMS: atom_id res chain seq x y z
N THR A 1 21.35 -13.99 -30.08
CA THR A 1 20.68 -14.87 -31.04
C THR A 1 19.50 -15.56 -30.35
N ARG A 2 18.38 -15.72 -31.06
CA ARG A 2 17.11 -16.33 -30.60
C ARG A 2 17.26 -17.62 -29.75
N ARG A 3 18.30 -18.38 -29.95
CA ARG A 3 18.57 -19.65 -29.25
C ARG A 3 19.11 -19.47 -27.81
N GLY A 4 19.79 -18.37 -27.49
CA GLY A 4 20.33 -18.13 -26.14
C GLY A 4 19.28 -17.63 -25.15
N PHE A 5 18.30 -16.90 -25.67
CA PHE A 5 17.21 -16.37 -24.84
C PHE A 5 16.18 -17.45 -24.43
N LEU A 6 15.89 -18.39 -25.36
CA LEU A 6 15.00 -19.52 -25.08
C LEU A 6 15.61 -20.55 -24.10
N GLY A 7 16.94 -20.62 -24.01
CA GLY A 7 17.60 -21.51 -23.06
C GLY A 7 17.51 -21.04 -21.59
N ALA A 8 17.50 -19.72 -21.37
CA ALA A 8 17.35 -19.15 -20.02
C ALA A 8 15.89 -19.20 -19.51
N THR A 9 14.92 -19.08 -20.43
CA THR A 9 13.49 -19.15 -20.05
C THR A 9 13.00 -20.58 -19.80
N ALA A 10 13.59 -21.60 -20.43
CA ALA A 10 13.24 -23.01 -20.17
C ALA A 10 13.63 -23.47 -18.76
N GLY A 11 14.70 -22.90 -18.17
CA GLY A 11 15.12 -23.18 -16.80
C GLY A 11 14.16 -22.63 -15.73
N ILE A 12 13.53 -21.49 -16.00
CA ILE A 12 12.58 -20.85 -15.07
C ILE A 12 11.19 -21.50 -15.17
N GLY A 13 10.84 -22.02 -16.34
CA GLY A 13 9.52 -22.59 -16.63
C GLY A 13 9.22 -23.93 -15.98
N SER A 14 10.23 -24.75 -15.66
CA SER A 14 10.06 -26.06 -15.02
C SER A 14 9.98 -26.01 -13.49
N LEU A 15 10.25 -24.87 -12.88
CA LEU A 15 10.33 -24.66 -11.43
C LEU A 15 9.00 -24.28 -10.76
N ALA A 16 7.96 -24.00 -11.54
CA ALA A 16 6.68 -23.51 -11.04
C ALA A 16 5.84 -24.57 -10.28
N LEU A 17 6.31 -25.82 -10.16
CA LEU A 17 5.60 -26.93 -9.51
C LEU A 17 6.39 -27.60 -8.37
N ALA A 18 7.56 -27.11 -8.05
CA ALA A 18 8.40 -27.73 -7.02
C ALA A 18 8.41 -26.90 -5.73
N ASP A 19 8.37 -27.61 -4.64
CA ASP A 19 8.42 -27.27 -3.21
C ASP A 19 9.04 -25.89 -2.87
N ASN A 20 8.50 -25.23 -1.84
CA ASN A 20 8.95 -23.93 -1.30
C ASN A 20 10.49 -23.87 -1.06
N LYS A 21 11.13 -25.01 -0.82
CA LYS A 21 12.57 -25.14 -0.66
C LYS A 21 13.32 -24.90 -1.97
N LEU A 22 12.80 -25.43 -3.08
CA LEU A 22 13.38 -25.22 -4.41
C LEU A 22 13.23 -23.76 -4.90
N PHE A 23 12.15 -23.07 -4.49
CA PHE A 23 11.96 -21.63 -4.75
C PHE A 23 13.03 -20.79 -4.02
N ALA A 24 13.26 -21.07 -2.74
CA ALA A 24 14.31 -20.41 -1.96
C ALA A 24 15.71 -20.71 -2.51
N GLU A 25 15.97 -21.97 -2.91
CA GLU A 25 17.21 -22.38 -3.55
C GLU A 25 17.43 -21.77 -4.93
N THR A 26 16.39 -21.58 -5.71
CA THR A 26 16.49 -20.94 -7.04
C THR A 26 16.70 -19.44 -6.93
N ILE A 27 16.02 -18.77 -6.00
CA ILE A 27 16.30 -17.36 -5.71
C ILE A 27 17.72 -17.21 -5.16
N SER A 28 18.16 -18.07 -4.28
CA SER A 28 19.54 -18.05 -3.76
C SER A 28 20.60 -18.43 -4.82
N SER A 29 20.26 -19.14 -5.88
CA SER A 29 21.18 -19.44 -6.99
C SER A 29 21.29 -18.28 -8.00
N VAL A 30 20.21 -17.55 -8.23
CA VAL A 30 20.20 -16.34 -9.06
C VAL A 30 20.73 -15.14 -8.24
N TYR A 31 20.45 -15.14 -6.93
CA TYR A 31 20.92 -14.16 -5.97
C TYR A 31 21.53 -14.91 -4.79
N PRO A 32 22.82 -15.30 -4.87
CA PRO A 32 23.47 -16.09 -3.81
C PRO A 32 23.32 -15.40 -2.46
N ALA A 33 23.10 -16.21 -1.42
CA ALA A 33 23.08 -15.73 -0.04
C ALA A 33 24.32 -14.90 0.23
N ARG A 34 24.15 -13.62 0.48
CA ARG A 34 25.25 -12.69 0.72
C ARG A 34 25.62 -12.70 2.16
N GLN A 35 26.85 -12.33 2.45
CA GLN A 35 27.32 -12.13 3.81
C GLN A 35 26.56 -10.98 4.48
N ILE A 36 26.47 -10.95 5.80
CA ILE A 36 25.66 -9.95 6.55
C ILE A 36 26.02 -8.51 6.18
N ASP A 37 27.28 -8.24 5.89
CA ASP A 37 27.78 -6.95 5.41
C ASP A 37 27.42 -6.61 3.95
N GLU A 38 26.90 -7.60 3.19
CA GLU A 38 26.45 -7.43 1.81
C GLU A 38 24.92 -7.50 1.65
N ILE A 39 24.17 -7.58 2.76
CA ILE A 39 22.71 -7.67 2.70
C ILE A 39 22.13 -6.41 2.07
N HIS A 40 21.25 -6.62 1.13
CA HIS A 40 20.39 -5.58 0.56
C HIS A 40 19.07 -6.25 0.16
N GLY A 41 17.97 -5.57 0.38
CA GLY A 41 16.68 -6.01 -0.09
C GLY A 41 16.59 -6.03 -1.61
N TRP A 42 15.55 -6.63 -2.16
CA TRP A 42 15.28 -6.60 -3.59
C TRP A 42 15.29 -5.17 -4.14
N GLY A 43 16.12 -4.90 -5.15
CA GLY A 43 16.25 -3.59 -5.75
C GLY A 43 17.00 -2.55 -4.92
N SER A 44 17.54 -2.89 -3.74
CA SER A 44 18.38 -1.99 -2.95
C SER A 44 19.80 -1.88 -3.52
N LEU A 45 20.46 -0.79 -3.20
CA LEU A 45 21.88 -0.64 -3.52
C LEU A 45 22.69 -1.68 -2.75
N PRO A 46 23.73 -2.28 -3.36
CA PRO A 46 24.63 -3.20 -2.66
C PRO A 46 25.19 -2.58 -1.38
N GLY A 47 25.20 -3.33 -0.30
CA GLY A 47 25.72 -2.89 1.00
C GLY A 47 24.82 -1.93 1.78
N MET A 48 23.57 -1.70 1.32
CA MET A 48 22.61 -0.85 2.03
C MET A 48 21.35 -1.65 2.40
N VAL A 49 20.91 -1.56 3.65
CA VAL A 49 19.60 -2.05 4.11
C VAL A 49 18.58 -0.93 3.96
N SER A 50 17.66 -1.05 2.99
CA SER A 50 16.67 -0.02 2.65
C SER A 50 15.28 -0.38 3.17
N ILE A 51 15.00 -0.02 4.41
CA ILE A 51 13.76 -0.33 5.13
C ILE A 51 12.97 0.94 5.51
N GLY A 52 12.97 1.95 4.62
CA GLY A 52 12.31 3.24 4.83
C GLY A 52 10.99 3.44 4.06
N PHE A 53 10.67 2.60 3.05
CA PHE A 53 9.58 2.86 2.11
C PHE A 53 8.42 1.87 2.18
N ASN A 54 8.42 0.97 3.16
CA ASN A 54 7.40 -0.07 3.32
C ASN A 54 7.25 -0.94 2.05
N GLU A 55 8.38 -1.30 1.46
CA GLU A 55 8.47 -2.22 0.33
C GLU A 55 8.42 -3.66 0.82
N ASN A 56 8.06 -4.59 -0.05
CA ASN A 56 8.10 -6.01 0.23
C ASN A 56 9.54 -6.52 -0.02
N PRO A 57 10.27 -6.99 1.01
CA PRO A 57 11.65 -7.41 0.84
C PRO A 57 11.80 -8.72 0.06
N TYR A 58 10.68 -9.47 -0.10
CA TYR A 58 10.67 -10.75 -0.81
C TYR A 58 10.38 -10.61 -2.32
N GLY A 59 10.22 -9.36 -2.80
CA GLY A 59 9.99 -9.05 -4.22
C GLY A 59 8.59 -9.44 -4.71
N PRO A 60 8.40 -9.43 -6.05
CA PRO A 60 7.16 -9.88 -6.68
C PRO A 60 7.09 -11.41 -6.75
N SER A 61 5.86 -11.94 -6.85
CA SER A 61 5.66 -13.38 -6.97
C SER A 61 6.23 -13.94 -8.28
N PRO A 62 6.66 -15.22 -8.30
CA PRO A 62 7.12 -15.89 -9.53
C PRO A 62 6.10 -15.85 -10.67
N ARG A 63 4.80 -15.92 -10.33
CA ARG A 63 3.73 -15.80 -11.34
C ARG A 63 3.66 -14.41 -11.96
N ALA A 64 3.86 -13.36 -11.15
CA ALA A 64 3.91 -11.99 -11.66
C ALA A 64 5.14 -11.77 -12.55
N ILE A 65 6.31 -12.25 -12.14
CA ILE A 65 7.55 -12.19 -12.96
C ILE A 65 7.33 -12.88 -14.30
N ARG A 66 6.75 -14.09 -14.29
CA ARG A 66 6.45 -14.83 -15.51
C ARG A 66 5.50 -14.07 -16.42
N ALA A 67 4.42 -13.52 -15.88
CA ALA A 67 3.45 -12.75 -16.67
C ALA A 67 4.10 -11.54 -17.36
N VAL A 68 5.02 -10.86 -16.69
CA VAL A 68 5.83 -9.77 -17.28
C VAL A 68 6.72 -10.32 -18.41
N THR A 69 7.47 -11.39 -18.15
CA THR A 69 8.40 -11.97 -19.12
C THR A 69 7.68 -12.46 -20.39
N ASP A 70 6.54 -13.12 -20.21
CA ASP A 70 5.75 -13.66 -21.31
C ASP A 70 5.14 -12.55 -22.19
N SER A 71 4.79 -11.40 -21.58
CA SER A 71 4.16 -10.28 -22.27
C SER A 71 5.12 -9.21 -22.80
N ILE A 72 6.43 -9.30 -22.51
CA ILE A 72 7.40 -8.27 -22.92
C ILE A 72 7.53 -8.13 -24.44
N MET A 73 7.25 -9.18 -25.19
CA MET A 73 7.33 -9.15 -26.65
C MET A 73 6.13 -8.47 -27.31
N ASP A 74 5.06 -8.22 -26.55
CA ASP A 74 3.81 -7.62 -27.03
C ASP A 74 3.65 -6.15 -26.64
N VAL A 75 4.66 -5.56 -25.93
CA VAL A 75 4.61 -4.16 -25.44
C VAL A 75 4.53 -3.11 -26.55
N ASN A 76 4.77 -3.49 -27.80
CA ASN A 76 4.61 -2.63 -28.98
C ASN A 76 3.14 -2.46 -29.40
N ARG A 77 2.19 -3.12 -28.74
CA ARG A 77 0.76 -3.06 -29.04
C ARG A 77 -0.03 -2.61 -27.81
N TYR A 78 -1.10 -1.86 -28.06
CA TYR A 78 -2.08 -1.55 -27.03
C TYR A 78 -2.98 -2.76 -26.79
N ASP A 79 -3.04 -3.25 -25.56
CA ASP A 79 -4.05 -4.22 -25.13
C ASP A 79 -5.11 -3.49 -24.29
N PHE A 80 -6.21 -3.18 -24.94
CA PHE A 80 -7.34 -2.48 -24.30
C PHE A 80 -8.11 -3.37 -23.32
N GLY A 81 -7.99 -4.70 -23.43
CA GLY A 81 -8.63 -5.65 -22.52
C GLY A 81 -7.91 -5.81 -21.18
N ALA A 82 -6.63 -5.44 -21.09
CA ALA A 82 -5.81 -5.68 -19.90
C ALA A 82 -6.39 -5.05 -18.64
N TYR A 83 -6.96 -3.84 -18.74
CA TYR A 83 -7.59 -3.13 -17.62
C TYR A 83 -8.80 -3.87 -17.07
N THR A 84 -9.76 -4.16 -17.93
CA THR A 84 -11.01 -4.83 -17.53
C THR A 84 -10.75 -6.25 -17.05
N ASN A 85 -9.76 -6.92 -17.62
CA ASN A 85 -9.31 -8.24 -17.14
C ASN A 85 -8.75 -8.14 -15.73
N LEU A 86 -7.95 -7.10 -15.41
CA LEU A 86 -7.46 -6.87 -14.05
C LEU A 86 -8.60 -6.50 -13.10
N GLU A 87 -9.51 -5.60 -13.50
CA GLU A 87 -10.66 -5.22 -12.67
C GLU A 87 -11.54 -6.43 -12.34
N ASN A 88 -11.77 -7.30 -13.34
CA ASN A 88 -12.52 -8.54 -13.14
C ASN A 88 -11.76 -9.52 -12.23
N ALA A 89 -10.45 -9.66 -12.40
CA ALA A 89 -9.64 -10.49 -11.52
C ALA A 89 -9.63 -10.00 -10.06
N ILE A 90 -9.64 -8.67 -9.84
CA ILE A 90 -9.77 -8.05 -8.51
C ILE A 90 -11.16 -8.36 -7.94
N GLY A 91 -12.22 -8.17 -8.73
CA GLY A 91 -13.59 -8.46 -8.29
C GLY A 91 -13.80 -9.91 -7.89
N ASP A 92 -13.30 -10.85 -8.71
CA ASP A 92 -13.32 -12.28 -8.39
C ASP A 92 -12.51 -12.60 -7.12
N HIS A 93 -11.32 -12.02 -6.97
CA HIS A 93 -10.45 -12.20 -5.80
C HIS A 93 -11.08 -11.69 -4.49
N LEU A 94 -11.81 -10.58 -4.56
CA LEU A 94 -12.50 -9.98 -3.43
C LEU A 94 -13.89 -10.60 -3.17
N GLY A 95 -14.37 -11.49 -4.03
CA GLY A 95 -15.70 -12.08 -3.93
C GLY A 95 -16.84 -11.06 -4.09
N LEU A 96 -16.62 -10.00 -4.90
CA LEU A 96 -17.63 -8.97 -5.11
C LEU A 96 -18.82 -9.53 -5.91
N GLU A 97 -19.99 -8.92 -5.74
CA GLU A 97 -21.15 -9.18 -6.60
C GLU A 97 -20.94 -8.57 -7.99
N LYS A 98 -21.27 -9.34 -9.03
CA LYS A 98 -21.24 -8.85 -10.41
C LYS A 98 -22.33 -7.82 -10.65
N ASP A 99 -21.98 -6.72 -11.28
CA ASP A 99 -22.97 -5.73 -11.74
C ASP A 99 -23.85 -6.37 -12.84
N PRO A 100 -25.17 -6.47 -12.64
CA PRO A 100 -26.08 -7.04 -13.65
C PRO A 100 -26.11 -6.19 -14.94
N ASN A 101 -25.74 -4.91 -14.84
CA ASN A 101 -25.64 -3.97 -15.94
C ASN A 101 -24.22 -3.36 -16.00
N PRO A 102 -23.20 -4.16 -16.36
CA PRO A 102 -21.83 -3.73 -16.31
C PRO A 102 -21.59 -2.52 -17.21
N VAL A 103 -20.90 -1.52 -16.64
CA VAL A 103 -20.53 -0.31 -17.39
C VAL A 103 -19.42 -0.68 -18.35
N PHE A 104 -19.62 -0.32 -19.62
CA PHE A 104 -18.49 -0.31 -20.56
C PHE A 104 -17.49 0.75 -20.09
N GLY A 105 -16.19 0.48 -20.26
CA GLY A 105 -15.22 1.56 -20.27
C GLY A 105 -15.66 2.66 -21.26
N ALA A 106 -15.12 3.85 -21.14
CA ALA A 106 -15.47 4.96 -22.02
C ALA A 106 -15.30 4.64 -23.54
N ASN A 107 -14.57 3.58 -23.85
CA ASN A 107 -14.36 3.06 -25.19
C ASN A 107 -14.78 1.58 -25.24
N PRO A 108 -15.65 1.14 -26.20
CA PRO A 108 -16.07 -0.24 -26.38
C PRO A 108 -14.91 -1.26 -26.54
N LEU A 109 -13.73 -0.78 -26.95
CA LEU A 109 -12.53 -1.61 -27.10
C LEU A 109 -11.97 -2.12 -25.76
N PHE A 110 -12.30 -1.49 -24.62
CA PHE A 110 -11.79 -1.88 -23.30
C PHE A 110 -12.51 -3.09 -22.68
N GLY A 111 -13.54 -3.60 -23.32
CA GLY A 111 -14.33 -4.71 -22.77
C GLY A 111 -15.27 -4.27 -21.64
N LYS A 112 -15.82 -5.25 -20.90
CA LYS A 112 -16.80 -5.02 -19.82
C LYS A 112 -16.13 -5.27 -18.47
N SER A 113 -16.15 -4.27 -17.59
CA SER A 113 -15.88 -4.47 -16.18
C SER A 113 -17.13 -5.02 -15.50
N LEU A 114 -17.03 -6.22 -14.95
CA LEU A 114 -18.15 -6.91 -14.31
C LEU A 114 -18.37 -6.47 -12.86
N TYR A 115 -17.45 -5.71 -12.30
CA TYR A 115 -17.43 -5.31 -10.89
C TYR A 115 -17.26 -3.81 -10.72
N PRO A 116 -17.71 -3.23 -9.60
CA PRO A 116 -17.49 -1.83 -9.28
C PRO A 116 -16.05 -1.59 -8.78
N VAL A 117 -15.09 -1.89 -9.64
CA VAL A 117 -13.66 -1.75 -9.43
C VAL A 117 -13.08 -0.77 -10.46
N TYR A 118 -12.12 0.02 -10.03
CA TYR A 118 -11.36 0.94 -10.88
C TYR A 118 -9.87 0.76 -10.62
N VAL A 119 -9.07 0.51 -11.65
CA VAL A 119 -7.61 0.36 -11.56
C VAL A 119 -6.90 1.58 -12.13
N GLU A 120 -5.75 1.97 -11.52
CA GLU A 120 -4.98 3.13 -11.97
C GLU A 120 -3.50 3.02 -11.52
N GLY A 121 -2.69 3.97 -11.97
CA GLY A 121 -1.25 4.08 -11.74
C GLY A 121 -0.82 4.23 -10.27
N GLY A 122 -1.27 3.30 -9.42
CA GLY A 122 -1.06 3.25 -7.98
C GLY A 122 -2.18 3.92 -7.18
N SER A 123 -2.40 3.47 -5.93
CA SER A 123 -3.42 4.07 -5.05
C SER A 123 -3.21 5.57 -4.87
N SER A 124 -1.96 6.05 -4.86
CA SER A 124 -1.68 7.49 -4.74
C SER A 124 -2.29 8.32 -5.86
N PHE A 125 -2.36 7.79 -7.10
CA PHE A 125 -3.06 8.48 -8.19
C PHE A 125 -4.56 8.55 -7.93
N ILE A 126 -5.15 7.46 -7.44
CA ILE A 126 -6.56 7.41 -7.06
C ILE A 126 -6.85 8.38 -5.91
N LEU A 127 -5.98 8.47 -4.90
CA LEU A 127 -6.11 9.46 -3.82
C LEU A 127 -6.16 10.90 -4.38
N ASN A 128 -5.30 11.22 -5.36
CA ASN A 128 -5.31 12.52 -6.02
C ASN A 128 -6.64 12.76 -6.78
N GLN A 129 -7.13 11.76 -7.52
CA GLN A 129 -8.42 11.85 -8.23
C GLN A 129 -9.59 12.03 -7.25
N VAL A 130 -9.64 11.25 -6.17
CA VAL A 130 -10.66 11.38 -5.14
C VAL A 130 -10.62 12.76 -4.50
N THR A 131 -9.43 13.31 -4.23
CA THR A 131 -9.28 14.67 -3.72
C THR A 131 -9.85 15.70 -4.71
N MET A 132 -9.58 15.53 -5.99
CA MET A 132 -10.03 16.42 -7.06
C MET A 132 -11.54 16.37 -7.25
N LEU A 133 -12.15 15.17 -7.22
CA LEU A 133 -13.57 14.95 -7.49
C LEU A 133 -14.47 15.16 -6.28
N TYR A 134 -13.97 14.81 -5.09
CA TYR A 134 -14.77 14.74 -3.86
C TYR A 134 -14.25 15.61 -2.73
N GLY A 135 -12.99 16.07 -2.79
CA GLY A 135 -12.42 17.00 -1.81
C GLY A 135 -12.76 18.45 -2.08
N VAL A 136 -13.24 18.76 -3.30
CA VAL A 136 -13.55 20.12 -3.73
C VAL A 136 -14.90 20.13 -4.45
N LYS A 137 -15.77 21.07 -4.09
CA LYS A 137 -17.05 21.32 -4.76
C LYS A 137 -17.14 22.79 -5.14
N ASN A 138 -17.26 23.10 -6.43
CA ASN A 138 -17.26 24.48 -6.95
C ASN A 138 -16.05 25.31 -6.48
N GLY A 139 -14.86 24.71 -6.43
CA GLY A 139 -13.63 25.38 -6.02
C GLY A 139 -13.40 25.47 -4.50
N VAL A 140 -14.34 25.05 -3.67
CA VAL A 140 -14.27 25.12 -2.20
C VAL A 140 -14.42 23.73 -1.59
N GLY A 141 -13.72 23.46 -0.47
CA GLY A 141 -13.86 22.20 0.25
C GLY A 141 -13.21 22.19 1.63
N GLU A 142 -13.68 21.29 2.46
CA GLU A 142 -13.07 20.99 3.76
C GLU A 142 -12.79 19.51 3.83
N ILE A 143 -11.52 19.17 4.14
CA ILE A 143 -11.02 17.80 4.19
C ILE A 143 -10.58 17.51 5.62
N ILE A 144 -10.98 16.37 6.16
CA ILE A 144 -10.57 15.88 7.49
C ILE A 144 -9.65 14.69 7.31
N GLU A 145 -8.47 14.75 7.91
CA GLU A 145 -7.47 13.68 7.92
C GLU A 145 -6.80 13.60 9.30
N ILE A 146 -6.37 12.41 9.69
CA ILE A 146 -5.66 12.21 10.97
C ILE A 146 -4.22 12.75 10.96
N ASP A 147 -3.69 13.11 12.12
CA ASP A 147 -2.30 13.51 12.35
C ASP A 147 -1.69 12.80 13.57
N PRO A 148 -0.59 12.04 13.45
CA PRO A 148 0.13 11.72 12.22
C PRO A 148 -0.62 10.74 11.31
N GLY A 149 -0.63 11.01 10.02
CA GLY A 149 -1.26 10.22 8.97
C GLY A 149 -0.41 10.16 7.69
N TYR A 150 -0.88 9.41 6.69
CA TYR A 150 -0.14 9.27 5.42
C TYR A 150 0.01 10.59 4.66
N GLY A 151 -0.98 11.46 4.76
CA GLY A 151 -0.96 12.79 4.14
C GLY A 151 -1.01 12.79 2.61
N GLY A 152 -1.46 11.72 1.97
CA GLY A 152 -1.58 11.64 0.52
C GLY A 152 -2.60 12.62 -0.02
N VAL A 153 -3.77 12.66 0.59
CA VAL A 153 -4.85 13.59 0.26
C VAL A 153 -4.48 15.03 0.63
N THR A 154 -3.86 15.25 1.79
CA THR A 154 -3.33 16.58 2.16
C THR A 154 -2.39 17.15 1.09
N ARG A 155 -1.44 16.34 0.57
CA ARG A 155 -0.54 16.80 -0.50
C ARG A 155 -1.28 17.13 -1.79
N ALA A 156 -2.25 16.30 -2.18
CA ALA A 156 -3.09 16.57 -3.35
C ALA A 156 -3.90 17.88 -3.19
N ALA A 157 -4.50 18.09 -2.02
CA ALA A 157 -5.24 19.32 -1.70
C ALA A 157 -4.34 20.57 -1.72
N MET A 158 -3.12 20.46 -1.19
CA MET A 158 -2.13 21.55 -1.27
C MET A 158 -1.75 21.88 -2.72
N THR A 159 -1.64 20.88 -3.60
CA THR A 159 -1.40 21.07 -5.03
C THR A 159 -2.59 21.79 -5.69
N LEU A 160 -3.82 21.38 -5.40
CA LEU A 160 -5.03 22.05 -5.92
C LEU A 160 -5.11 23.51 -5.46
N ARG A 161 -4.74 23.80 -4.22
CA ARG A 161 -4.67 25.19 -3.72
C ARG A 161 -3.61 26.02 -4.47
N SER A 162 -2.39 25.51 -4.57
CA SER A 162 -1.24 26.25 -5.10
C SER A 162 -1.28 26.41 -6.62
N GLN A 163 -1.78 25.39 -7.36
CA GLN A 163 -1.74 25.37 -8.82
C GLN A 163 -3.06 25.81 -9.46
N PHE A 164 -4.19 25.61 -8.79
CA PHE A 164 -5.52 25.84 -9.36
C PHE A 164 -6.35 26.83 -8.54
N GLY A 165 -5.82 27.40 -7.47
CA GLY A 165 -6.50 28.39 -6.65
C GLY A 165 -7.72 27.87 -5.87
N ALA A 166 -7.82 26.55 -5.65
CA ALA A 166 -8.92 25.97 -4.90
C ALA A 166 -8.89 26.40 -3.42
N GLU A 167 -10.04 26.74 -2.85
CA GLU A 167 -10.19 27.11 -1.44
C GLU A 167 -10.46 25.86 -0.61
N ILE A 168 -9.39 25.12 -0.25
CA ILE A 168 -9.50 23.90 0.53
C ILE A 168 -9.00 24.14 1.94
N LYS A 169 -9.82 23.86 2.95
CA LYS A 169 -9.43 23.79 4.34
C LYS A 169 -9.10 22.35 4.70
N ILE A 170 -7.93 22.13 5.29
CA ILE A 170 -7.50 20.82 5.76
C ILE A 170 -7.53 20.83 7.28
N LYS A 171 -8.36 19.98 7.88
CA LYS A 171 -8.43 19.75 9.32
C LYS A 171 -7.65 18.48 9.64
N ARG A 172 -6.54 18.65 10.32
CA ARG A 172 -5.71 17.55 10.80
C ARG A 172 -6.09 17.24 12.23
N ILE A 173 -6.68 16.08 12.46
CA ILE A 173 -7.17 15.64 13.76
C ILE A 173 -6.08 14.82 14.45
N PRO A 174 -5.62 15.19 15.64
CA PRO A 174 -4.65 14.40 16.38
C PRO A 174 -5.15 12.97 16.63
N THR A 175 -4.22 12.01 16.61
CA THR A 175 -4.51 10.66 17.08
C THR A 175 -4.81 10.65 18.57
N THR A 176 -5.47 9.60 19.05
CA THR A 176 -5.57 9.32 20.49
C THR A 176 -4.17 9.09 21.08
N SER A 177 -4.06 9.04 22.42
CA SER A 177 -2.80 8.70 23.11
C SER A 177 -2.24 7.31 22.74
N LYS A 178 -3.07 6.45 22.15
CA LYS A 178 -2.67 5.13 21.61
C LYS A 178 -2.33 5.17 20.11
N PHE A 179 -2.21 6.35 19.53
CA PHE A 179 -1.94 6.55 18.10
C PHE A 179 -3.00 5.96 17.15
N VAL A 180 -4.22 5.76 17.62
CA VAL A 180 -5.39 5.34 16.83
C VAL A 180 -6.16 6.56 16.36
N HIS A 181 -6.91 6.46 15.27
CA HIS A 181 -7.84 7.51 14.83
C HIS A 181 -8.83 7.87 15.94
N ASP A 182 -8.92 9.15 16.26
CA ASP A 182 -9.98 9.66 17.14
C ASP A 182 -11.24 9.94 16.31
N LEU A 183 -12.05 8.90 16.13
CA LEU A 183 -13.27 8.99 15.33
C LEU A 183 -14.29 9.96 15.93
N ASN A 184 -14.29 10.17 17.26
CA ASN A 184 -15.18 11.15 17.90
C ASN A 184 -14.75 12.58 17.56
N ALA A 185 -13.45 12.88 17.71
CA ALA A 185 -12.91 14.18 17.32
C ALA A 185 -13.04 14.45 15.82
N MET A 186 -12.90 13.39 14.96
CA MET A 186 -13.14 13.50 13.53
C MET A 186 -14.61 13.82 13.22
N GLU A 187 -15.57 13.19 13.93
CA GLU A 187 -17.01 13.45 13.81
C GLU A 187 -17.35 14.90 14.23
N GLU A 188 -16.85 15.36 15.37
CA GLU A 188 -17.05 16.72 15.88
C GLU A 188 -16.47 17.79 14.94
N ALA A 189 -15.43 17.45 14.19
CA ALA A 189 -14.81 18.35 13.22
C ALA A 189 -15.62 18.51 11.93
N ILE A 190 -16.63 17.67 11.65
CA ILE A 190 -17.46 17.74 10.46
C ILE A 190 -18.35 18.97 10.51
N THR A 191 -18.43 19.69 9.40
CA THR A 191 -19.32 20.85 9.18
C THR A 191 -20.08 20.70 7.87
N ASP A 192 -20.99 21.63 7.57
CA ASP A 192 -21.71 21.67 6.28
C ASP A 192 -20.78 21.90 5.07
N HIS A 193 -19.54 22.36 5.33
CA HIS A 193 -18.52 22.56 4.31
C HIS A 193 -17.61 21.33 4.13
N THR A 194 -17.70 20.33 5.00
CA THR A 194 -16.88 19.11 4.91
C THR A 194 -17.30 18.31 3.68
N THR A 195 -16.35 18.02 2.82
CA THR A 195 -16.56 17.30 1.55
C THR A 195 -15.95 15.90 1.57
N LEU A 196 -14.82 15.74 2.27
CA LEU A 196 -14.06 14.49 2.29
C LEU A 196 -13.50 14.21 3.69
N VAL A 197 -13.68 12.99 4.16
CA VAL A 197 -13.01 12.45 5.33
C VAL A 197 -12.11 11.30 4.89
N VAL A 198 -10.89 11.24 5.42
CA VAL A 198 -9.87 10.26 5.04
C VAL A 198 -9.47 9.42 6.25
N ILE A 199 -9.57 8.11 6.10
CA ILE A 199 -9.09 7.11 7.06
C ILE A 199 -8.08 6.21 6.37
N THR A 200 -6.87 6.11 6.89
CA THR A 200 -5.87 5.11 6.45
C THR A 200 -5.90 3.96 7.44
N ASN A 201 -6.27 2.75 6.99
CA ASN A 201 -6.53 1.62 7.89
C ASN A 201 -5.98 0.29 7.34
N PRO A 202 -4.90 -0.26 7.89
CA PRO A 202 -4.07 0.25 9.00
C PRO A 202 -3.39 1.59 8.72
N ASN A 203 -3.24 2.43 9.77
CA ASN A 203 -2.70 3.77 9.62
C ASN A 203 -1.19 3.76 9.31
N ASN A 204 -0.74 4.68 8.51
CA ASN A 204 0.66 4.98 8.26
C ASN A 204 0.94 6.41 8.76
N PRO A 205 1.83 6.62 9.77
CA PRO A 205 2.95 5.73 10.15
C PRO A 205 2.75 4.87 11.40
N THR A 206 1.61 4.88 12.04
CA THR A 206 1.44 4.26 13.37
C THR A 206 1.26 2.73 13.33
N GLY A 207 0.74 2.19 12.22
CA GLY A 207 0.43 0.77 12.08
C GLY A 207 -0.84 0.34 12.83
N THR A 208 -1.54 1.27 13.47
CA THR A 208 -2.76 1.00 14.25
C THR A 208 -3.96 0.71 13.35
N LEU A 209 -4.91 -0.05 13.87
CA LEU A 209 -6.06 -0.56 13.16
C LEU A 209 -7.35 -0.10 13.82
N LEU A 210 -8.34 0.28 13.02
CA LEU A 210 -9.74 0.40 13.42
C LEU A 210 -10.47 -0.88 13.04
N SER A 211 -11.35 -1.36 13.91
CA SER A 211 -12.22 -2.47 13.58
C SER A 211 -13.29 -2.09 12.55
N HIS A 212 -13.83 -3.09 11.86
CA HIS A 212 -14.95 -2.91 10.93
C HIS A 212 -16.15 -2.22 11.59
N GLN A 213 -16.48 -2.63 12.83
CA GLN A 213 -17.59 -2.07 13.59
C GLN A 213 -17.38 -0.58 13.93
N GLU A 214 -16.15 -0.16 14.24
CA GLU A 214 -15.84 1.25 14.48
C GLU A 214 -16.01 2.07 13.20
N LEU A 215 -15.51 1.55 12.08
CA LEU A 215 -15.70 2.19 10.76
C LEU A 215 -17.19 2.32 10.41
N GLU A 216 -17.98 1.26 10.57
CA GLU A 216 -19.41 1.28 10.26
C GLU A 216 -20.18 2.23 11.15
N ARG A 217 -19.89 2.25 12.46
CA ARG A 217 -20.51 3.23 13.38
C ARG A 217 -20.20 4.66 12.97
N PHE A 218 -18.96 4.94 12.58
CA PHE A 218 -18.55 6.25 12.10
C PHE A 218 -19.27 6.64 10.79
N ILE A 219 -19.36 5.74 9.82
CA ILE A 219 -20.06 5.96 8.55
C ILE A 219 -21.53 6.33 8.79
N ASN A 220 -22.20 5.67 9.74
CA ASN A 220 -23.61 5.94 10.05
C ASN A 220 -23.85 7.33 10.67
N LYS A 221 -22.80 7.97 11.20
CA LYS A 221 -22.88 9.30 11.83
C LYS A 221 -22.53 10.44 10.87
N ILE A 222 -21.68 10.18 9.86
CA ILE A 222 -21.29 11.23 8.92
C ILE A 222 -22.42 11.58 7.95
N PRO A 223 -22.58 12.87 7.58
CA PRO A 223 -23.60 13.29 6.62
C PRO A 223 -23.41 12.64 5.25
N ARG A 224 -24.50 12.33 4.58
CA ARG A 224 -24.47 11.62 3.27
C ARG A 224 -23.77 12.40 2.14
N HIS A 225 -23.63 13.70 2.28
CA HIS A 225 -22.91 14.52 1.29
C HIS A 225 -21.39 14.45 1.46
N VAL A 226 -20.92 13.97 2.59
CA VAL A 226 -19.50 13.77 2.89
C VAL A 226 -19.03 12.44 2.32
N THR A 227 -18.00 12.45 1.50
CA THR A 227 -17.36 11.23 1.03
C THR A 227 -16.38 10.71 2.07
N LEU A 228 -16.41 9.42 2.36
CA LEU A 228 -15.41 8.73 3.19
C LEU A 228 -14.47 7.94 2.28
N LEU A 229 -13.18 8.25 2.38
CA LEU A 229 -12.11 7.51 1.72
C LEU A 229 -11.38 6.65 2.76
N ILE A 230 -11.37 5.34 2.57
CA ILE A 230 -10.64 4.37 3.40
C ILE A 230 -9.46 3.85 2.57
N ASP A 231 -8.24 4.20 2.96
CA ASP A 231 -7.02 3.69 2.31
C ASP A 231 -6.52 2.45 3.04
N GLU A 232 -6.70 1.29 2.40
CA GLU A 232 -6.33 -0.03 2.90
C GLU A 232 -5.01 -0.55 2.30
N ALA A 233 -4.01 0.33 2.13
CA ALA A 233 -2.73 -0.04 1.51
C ALA A 233 -1.99 -1.17 2.25
N TYR A 234 -2.28 -1.41 3.53
CA TYR A 234 -1.60 -2.40 4.38
C TYR A 234 -2.53 -3.50 4.90
N ILE A 235 -3.75 -3.59 4.40
CA ILE A 235 -4.79 -4.48 4.94
C ILE A 235 -4.38 -5.96 4.95
N ASP A 236 -3.61 -6.38 3.95
CA ASP A 236 -3.15 -7.77 3.82
C ASP A 236 -2.17 -8.21 4.94
N PHE A 237 -1.65 -7.27 5.74
CA PHE A 237 -0.74 -7.53 6.87
C PHE A 237 -1.44 -7.59 8.23
N VAL A 238 -2.75 -7.38 8.28
CA VAL A 238 -3.53 -7.43 9.53
C VAL A 238 -3.41 -8.82 10.17
N ARG A 239 -3.13 -8.85 11.49
CA ARG A 239 -2.95 -10.10 12.26
C ARG A 239 -4.24 -10.61 12.91
N GLU A 240 -5.29 -9.80 12.96
CA GLU A 240 -6.56 -10.21 13.54
C GLU A 240 -7.23 -11.26 12.67
N GLU A 241 -7.56 -12.39 13.29
CA GLU A 241 -8.31 -13.43 12.62
C GLU A 241 -9.73 -12.93 12.29
N ASN A 242 -10.21 -13.28 11.08
CA ASN A 242 -11.54 -12.89 10.59
C ASN A 242 -11.78 -11.37 10.54
N TYR A 243 -10.73 -10.56 10.39
CA TYR A 243 -10.88 -9.12 10.21
C TYR A 243 -11.68 -8.82 8.94
N GLU A 244 -12.81 -8.14 9.11
CA GLU A 244 -13.63 -7.68 8.00
C GLU A 244 -13.15 -6.32 7.51
N THR A 245 -12.85 -6.23 6.21
CA THR A 245 -12.29 -5.02 5.59
C THR A 245 -13.37 -4.00 5.23
N GLY A 246 -12.97 -2.79 4.87
CA GLY A 246 -13.89 -1.74 4.40
C GLY A 246 -14.56 -2.01 3.04
N ILE A 247 -14.18 -3.09 2.35
CA ILE A 247 -14.77 -3.43 1.04
C ILE A 247 -16.28 -3.64 1.12
N SER A 248 -16.79 -4.37 2.13
CA SER A 248 -18.24 -4.54 2.34
C SER A 248 -18.94 -3.21 2.63
N LEU A 249 -18.27 -2.27 3.30
CA LEU A 249 -18.80 -0.92 3.54
C LEU A 249 -18.89 -0.11 2.24
N ALA A 250 -17.89 -0.22 1.34
CA ALA A 250 -17.93 0.43 0.04
C ALA A 250 -19.03 -0.12 -0.88
N GLN A 251 -19.44 -1.38 -0.70
CA GLN A 251 -20.60 -1.97 -1.39
C GLN A 251 -21.92 -1.51 -0.78
N LYS A 252 -21.96 -1.34 0.55
CA LYS A 252 -23.18 -1.00 1.31
C LYS A 252 -23.53 0.49 1.27
N TYR A 253 -22.52 1.38 1.32
CA TYR A 253 -22.70 2.82 1.45
C TYR A 253 -22.31 3.58 0.17
N ASN A 254 -23.18 4.48 -0.28
CA ASN A 254 -23.00 5.19 -1.55
C ASN A 254 -21.91 6.27 -1.53
N ASN A 255 -21.41 6.65 -0.37
CA ASN A 255 -20.40 7.69 -0.16
C ASN A 255 -19.07 7.14 0.38
N VAL A 256 -18.84 5.82 0.30
CA VAL A 256 -17.62 5.17 0.76
C VAL A 256 -16.79 4.73 -0.44
N ILE A 257 -15.49 5.03 -0.38
CA ILE A 257 -14.48 4.60 -1.34
C ILE A 257 -13.40 3.85 -0.56
N VAL A 258 -13.05 2.65 -1.00
CA VAL A 258 -11.90 1.91 -0.47
C VAL A 258 -10.81 1.87 -1.52
N THR A 259 -9.58 2.23 -1.15
CA THR A 259 -8.40 2.11 -2.02
C THR A 259 -7.45 1.05 -1.53
N ARG A 260 -6.82 0.31 -2.46
CA ARG A 260 -5.77 -0.68 -2.20
C ARG A 260 -4.65 -0.57 -3.23
N THR A 261 -3.53 -1.22 -2.96
CA THR A 261 -2.35 -1.15 -3.80
C THR A 261 -1.67 -2.51 -3.97
N PHE A 262 -1.05 -2.73 -5.12
CA PHE A 262 -0.15 -3.85 -5.35
C PHE A 262 1.29 -3.57 -4.90
N SER A 263 1.56 -2.36 -4.41
CA SER A 263 2.91 -1.93 -4.04
C SER A 263 3.47 -2.61 -2.79
N LYS A 264 2.61 -3.19 -1.92
CA LYS A 264 3.01 -3.70 -0.60
C LYS A 264 3.04 -5.22 -0.59
N MET A 265 1.96 -5.91 -0.25
CA MET A 265 1.91 -7.37 -0.16
C MET A 265 2.41 -8.06 -1.44
N TYR A 266 2.06 -7.54 -2.59
CA TYR A 266 2.36 -8.17 -3.88
C TYR A 266 3.75 -7.85 -4.44
N GLY A 267 4.52 -6.96 -3.79
CA GLY A 267 5.89 -6.62 -4.22
C GLY A 267 5.99 -5.87 -5.55
N LEU A 268 4.92 -5.19 -6.00
CA LEU A 268 4.85 -4.52 -7.29
C LEU A 268 4.96 -2.98 -7.18
N ALA A 269 5.76 -2.48 -6.23
CA ALA A 269 5.86 -1.05 -5.95
C ALA A 269 6.26 -0.22 -7.18
N ALA A 270 7.23 -0.69 -7.97
CA ALA A 270 7.71 -0.01 -9.18
C ALA A 270 6.73 -0.12 -10.36
N MET A 271 5.84 -1.11 -10.35
CA MET A 271 4.82 -1.28 -11.39
C MET A 271 3.68 -0.28 -11.30
N ARG A 272 3.58 0.47 -10.22
CA ARG A 272 2.57 1.52 -10.04
C ARG A 272 1.14 1.04 -10.32
N ILE A 273 0.61 0.13 -9.51
CA ILE A 273 -0.75 -0.39 -9.65
C ILE A 273 -1.49 -0.24 -8.33
N GLY A 274 -2.68 0.33 -8.41
CA GLY A 274 -3.63 0.42 -7.30
C GLY A 274 -5.06 0.32 -7.82
N TYR A 275 -5.99 0.14 -6.93
CA TYR A 275 -7.40 0.08 -7.28
C TYR A 275 -8.29 0.71 -6.23
N ALA A 276 -9.50 1.09 -6.67
CA ALA A 276 -10.59 1.51 -5.80
C ALA A 276 -11.78 0.57 -5.96
N VAL A 277 -12.49 0.39 -4.86
CA VAL A 277 -13.83 -0.22 -4.82
C VAL A 277 -14.79 0.81 -4.22
N ALA A 278 -15.89 1.06 -4.89
CA ALA A 278 -16.94 1.98 -4.45
C ALA A 278 -18.25 1.64 -5.18
N ASN A 279 -19.32 2.38 -4.89
CA ASN A 279 -20.53 2.23 -5.70
C ASN A 279 -20.29 2.59 -7.18
N LYS A 280 -21.18 2.15 -8.05
CA LYS A 280 -21.11 2.30 -9.50
C LYS A 280 -20.95 3.76 -9.95
N SER A 281 -21.64 4.71 -9.30
CA SER A 281 -21.57 6.12 -9.72
C SER A 281 -20.20 6.73 -9.43
N ILE A 282 -19.60 6.40 -8.28
CA ILE A 282 -18.25 6.83 -7.94
C ILE A 282 -17.24 6.22 -8.90
N ILE A 283 -17.33 4.90 -9.17
CA ILE A 283 -16.43 4.24 -10.13
C ILE A 283 -16.55 4.86 -11.52
N SER A 284 -17.76 5.21 -11.98
CA SER A 284 -17.96 5.90 -13.25
C SER A 284 -17.30 7.29 -13.29
N ASN A 285 -17.39 8.05 -12.20
CA ASN A 285 -16.73 9.36 -12.09
C ASN A 285 -15.19 9.24 -12.08
N LEU A 286 -14.65 8.26 -11.35
CA LEU A 286 -13.21 7.98 -11.35
C LEU A 286 -12.73 7.61 -12.75
N ARG A 287 -13.44 6.76 -13.47
CA ARG A 287 -13.11 6.40 -14.86
C ARG A 287 -13.15 7.58 -15.80
N ALA A 288 -14.19 8.43 -15.69
CA ALA A 288 -14.35 9.61 -16.55
C ALA A 288 -13.23 10.64 -16.36
N SER A 289 -12.65 10.71 -15.15
CA SER A 289 -11.55 11.64 -14.82
C SER A 289 -10.16 10.99 -14.90
N GLY A 290 -10.09 9.66 -15.09
CA GLY A 290 -8.85 8.90 -15.12
C GLY A 290 -8.12 9.00 -16.45
N ASN A 291 -6.88 8.53 -16.42
CA ASN A 291 -6.07 8.39 -17.64
C ASN A 291 -6.22 6.96 -18.18
N SER A 292 -7.22 6.75 -19.05
CA SER A 292 -7.51 5.43 -19.66
C SER A 292 -6.33 4.79 -20.42
N TRP A 293 -5.26 5.55 -20.63
CA TRP A 293 -4.05 5.12 -21.33
C TRP A 293 -2.80 5.09 -20.42
N GLY A 294 -2.95 5.45 -19.14
CA GLY A 294 -1.82 5.69 -18.24
C GLY A 294 -1.21 4.45 -17.60
N LEU A 295 -1.95 3.35 -17.52
CA LEU A 295 -1.45 2.12 -16.92
C LEU A 295 -0.98 1.14 -18.00
N PRO A 296 0.31 0.79 -18.07
CA PRO A 296 0.82 -0.19 -19.06
C PRO A 296 0.15 -1.57 -18.92
N SER A 297 -0.22 -2.19 -20.02
CA SER A 297 -0.87 -3.52 -20.03
C SER A 297 -0.04 -4.59 -19.33
N ILE A 298 1.29 -4.54 -19.47
CA ILE A 298 2.22 -5.44 -18.79
C ILE A 298 2.07 -5.39 -17.26
N ASN A 299 1.76 -4.22 -16.71
CA ASN A 299 1.53 -4.05 -15.27
C ASN A 299 0.21 -4.71 -14.84
N CYS A 300 -0.82 -4.62 -15.69
CA CYS A 300 -2.10 -5.30 -15.46
C CYS A 300 -1.94 -6.81 -15.43
N TYR A 301 -1.13 -7.39 -16.35
CA TYR A 301 -0.84 -8.82 -16.36
C TYR A 301 -0.09 -9.27 -15.10
N ALA A 302 0.93 -8.50 -14.68
CA ALA A 302 1.66 -8.77 -13.45
C ALA A 302 0.74 -8.79 -12.23
N ALA A 303 -0.13 -7.79 -12.09
CA ALA A 303 -1.07 -7.70 -10.99
C ALA A 303 -2.10 -8.83 -10.99
N ALA A 304 -2.70 -9.14 -12.15
CA ALA A 304 -3.66 -10.25 -12.29
C ALA A 304 -3.03 -11.61 -11.98
N ALA A 305 -1.75 -11.80 -12.33
CA ALA A 305 -1.00 -13.01 -12.00
C ALA A 305 -0.66 -13.07 -10.49
N ALA A 306 -0.29 -11.95 -9.88
CA ALA A 306 0.02 -11.84 -8.46
C ALA A 306 -1.19 -12.20 -7.58
N LEU A 307 -2.41 -11.75 -7.94
CA LEU A 307 -3.65 -12.10 -7.24
C LEU A 307 -3.90 -13.61 -7.17
N LYS A 308 -3.45 -14.36 -8.19
CA LYS A 308 -3.62 -15.81 -8.27
C LYS A 308 -2.53 -16.58 -7.51
N ASP A 309 -1.49 -15.90 -6.99
CA ASP A 309 -0.39 -16.55 -6.27
C ASP A 309 -0.59 -16.47 -4.76
N LEU A 310 -1.65 -17.14 -4.28
CA LEU A 310 -2.00 -17.15 -2.87
C LEU A 310 -0.95 -17.83 -1.98
N SER A 311 -0.13 -18.72 -2.54
CA SER A 311 0.97 -19.36 -1.80
C SER A 311 2.05 -18.33 -1.45
N PHE A 312 2.38 -17.47 -2.42
CA PHE A 312 3.35 -16.41 -2.22
C PHE A 312 2.88 -15.39 -1.19
N THR A 313 1.64 -14.88 -1.31
CA THR A 313 1.12 -13.89 -0.35
C THR A 313 1.02 -14.43 1.07
N ARG A 314 0.60 -15.70 1.25
CA ARG A 314 0.63 -16.37 2.56
C ARG A 314 2.04 -16.51 3.12
N GLN A 315 3.04 -16.83 2.28
CA GLN A 315 4.42 -16.92 2.70
C GLN A 315 4.97 -15.55 3.12
N VAL A 316 4.73 -14.50 2.32
CA VAL A 316 5.11 -13.11 2.66
C VAL A 316 4.51 -12.70 4.01
N LYS A 317 3.19 -12.97 4.20
CA LYS A 317 2.49 -12.65 5.46
C LYS A 317 3.17 -13.34 6.65
N ARG A 318 3.41 -14.66 6.56
CA ARG A 318 4.06 -15.45 7.61
C ARG A 318 5.47 -14.92 7.92
N LEU A 319 6.31 -14.71 6.91
CA LEU A 319 7.67 -14.21 7.09
C LEU A 319 7.69 -12.79 7.68
N THR A 320 6.75 -11.92 7.26
CA THR A 320 6.62 -10.58 7.84
C THR A 320 6.20 -10.65 9.31
N ASP A 321 5.31 -11.57 9.67
CA ASP A 321 4.88 -11.76 11.05
C ASP A 321 6.00 -12.31 11.93
N GLU A 322 6.76 -13.31 11.45
CA GLU A 322 7.95 -13.85 12.13
C GLU A 322 9.03 -12.78 12.35
N THR A 323 9.30 -11.99 11.32
CA THR A 323 10.25 -10.88 11.40
C THR A 323 9.78 -9.78 12.36
N LYS A 324 8.48 -9.53 12.42
CA LYS A 324 7.88 -8.56 13.35
C LYS A 324 8.05 -9.03 14.81
N ASP A 325 7.80 -10.30 15.08
CA ASP A 325 7.94 -10.88 16.43
C ASP A 325 9.41 -10.87 16.88
N TYR A 326 10.32 -11.20 15.97
CA TYR A 326 11.75 -11.03 16.23
C TYR A 326 12.09 -9.58 16.59
N PHE A 327 11.63 -8.62 15.78
CA PHE A 327 11.95 -7.21 16.00
C PHE A 327 11.37 -6.69 17.32
N TYR A 328 10.14 -7.07 17.67
CA TYR A 328 9.55 -6.73 18.97
C TYR A 328 10.39 -7.27 20.14
N SER A 329 10.80 -8.55 20.08
CA SER A 329 11.66 -9.14 21.11
C SER A 329 12.98 -8.37 21.28
N GLU A 330 13.60 -7.95 20.20
CA GLU A 330 14.84 -7.16 20.25
C GLU A 330 14.62 -5.74 20.81
N LEU A 331 13.51 -5.10 20.45
CA LEU A 331 13.16 -3.78 21.00
C LEU A 331 12.89 -3.85 22.50
N ASP A 332 12.19 -4.90 22.97
CA ASP A 332 11.95 -5.15 24.40
C ASP A 332 13.27 -5.34 25.16
N MET A 333 14.23 -6.11 24.63
CA MET A 333 15.56 -6.28 25.22
C MET A 333 16.37 -4.98 25.25
N LEU A 334 16.12 -4.05 24.31
CA LEU A 334 16.74 -2.72 24.28
C LEU A 334 16.03 -1.70 25.18
N GLY A 335 14.87 -2.05 25.74
CA GLY A 335 14.04 -1.12 26.50
C GLY A 335 13.48 0.03 25.66
N LEU A 336 13.30 -0.19 24.36
CA LEU A 336 12.68 0.76 23.42
C LEU A 336 11.18 0.49 23.32
N SER A 337 10.39 1.55 23.40
CA SER A 337 8.94 1.48 23.21
C SER A 337 8.60 1.50 21.72
N TYR A 338 7.52 0.81 21.35
CA TYR A 338 7.02 0.78 19.98
C TYR A 338 5.49 0.73 19.95
N ILE A 339 4.92 1.03 18.80
CA ILE A 339 3.47 0.92 18.60
C ILE A 339 3.20 -0.45 17.95
N PRO A 340 2.40 -1.34 18.59
CA PRO A 340 1.98 -2.61 17.99
C PRO A 340 1.32 -2.37 16.62
N SER A 341 1.82 -3.07 15.59
CA SER A 341 1.51 -2.73 14.21
C SER A 341 0.77 -3.86 13.48
N HIS A 342 -0.29 -3.51 12.78
CA HIS A 342 -1.01 -4.35 11.82
C HIS A 342 -0.51 -4.16 10.36
N SER A 343 0.67 -3.53 10.20
CA SER A 343 1.27 -3.23 8.89
C SER A 343 2.60 -3.97 8.68
N SER A 344 3.25 -3.73 7.54
CA SER A 344 4.61 -4.21 7.21
C SER A 344 5.73 -3.32 7.78
N PHE A 345 5.46 -2.55 8.82
CA PHE A 345 6.42 -1.67 9.48
C PHE A 345 6.07 -1.50 10.95
N VAL A 346 7.01 -0.97 11.73
CA VAL A 346 6.84 -0.65 13.15
C VAL A 346 7.29 0.78 13.38
N LEU A 347 6.55 1.53 14.19
CA LEU A 347 6.92 2.87 14.67
C LEU A 347 7.55 2.72 16.06
N VAL A 348 8.84 3.08 16.18
CA VAL A 348 9.69 2.86 17.37
C VAL A 348 10.08 4.18 17.99
N ASP A 349 9.84 4.34 19.29
CA ASP A 349 10.33 5.48 20.07
C ASP A 349 11.79 5.27 20.47
N ILE A 350 12.67 6.07 19.90
CA ILE A 350 14.11 6.02 20.18
C ILE A 350 14.55 6.96 21.31
N LYS A 351 13.60 7.67 21.92
CA LYS A 351 13.79 8.59 23.07
C LYS A 351 14.75 9.77 22.82
N GLU A 352 15.13 9.99 21.56
CA GLU A 352 15.93 11.12 21.10
C GLU A 352 15.37 11.69 19.77
N ASP A 353 15.97 12.73 19.22
CA ASP A 353 15.57 13.29 17.92
C ASP A 353 15.71 12.25 16.81
N ALA A 354 14.58 11.86 16.21
CA ALA A 354 14.54 10.80 15.21
C ALA A 354 15.25 11.18 13.91
N GLN A 355 15.32 12.46 13.55
CA GLN A 355 16.02 12.86 12.33
C GLN A 355 17.55 12.76 12.52
N ALA A 356 18.05 13.14 13.69
CA ALA A 356 19.46 12.95 14.04
C ALA A 356 19.81 11.46 14.11
N PHE A 357 18.94 10.64 14.71
CA PHE A 357 19.13 9.20 14.79
C PHE A 357 19.10 8.53 13.40
N GLN A 358 18.14 8.90 12.55
CA GLN A 358 18.07 8.43 11.16
C GLN A 358 19.37 8.74 10.40
N LYS A 359 19.99 9.91 10.62
CA LYS A 359 21.25 10.27 9.99
C LYS A 359 22.39 9.36 10.44
N LYS A 360 22.51 9.08 11.76
CA LYS A 360 23.49 8.11 12.29
C LYS A 360 23.32 6.70 11.69
N LEU A 361 22.06 6.23 11.56
CA LEU A 361 21.78 4.95 10.91
C LEU A 361 22.17 4.96 9.42
N MET A 362 21.92 6.06 8.72
CA MET A 362 22.25 6.20 7.30
C MET A 362 23.77 6.21 7.05
N GLU A 363 24.56 6.78 7.95
CA GLU A 363 26.03 6.72 7.93
C GLU A 363 26.55 5.27 8.05
N LYS A 364 25.74 4.37 8.61
CA LYS A 364 26.00 2.92 8.73
C LYS A 364 25.20 2.10 7.69
N ASN A 365 24.79 2.73 6.59
CA ASN A 365 24.04 2.10 5.48
C ASN A 365 22.66 1.51 5.86
N ILE A 366 22.03 1.98 6.93
CA ILE A 366 20.66 1.61 7.28
C ILE A 366 19.72 2.78 7.00
N ARG A 367 18.79 2.59 6.06
CA ARG A 367 17.78 3.59 5.69
C ARG A 367 16.44 3.29 6.35
N VAL A 368 16.07 4.08 7.35
CA VAL A 368 14.73 4.09 7.97
C VAL A 368 13.98 5.38 7.64
N ARG A 369 12.82 5.63 8.23
CA ARG A 369 12.06 6.87 8.05
C ARG A 369 11.83 7.58 9.38
N ALA A 370 12.29 8.81 9.49
CA ALA A 370 11.89 9.78 10.51
C ALA A 370 10.91 10.82 9.93
N TYR A 371 10.24 11.56 10.79
CA TYR A 371 9.20 12.52 10.41
C TYR A 371 9.44 13.88 11.03
N ASP A 372 9.11 14.93 10.28
CA ASP A 372 8.99 16.29 10.78
C ASP A 372 7.55 16.48 11.27
N ASN A 373 7.26 15.94 12.45
CA ASN A 373 5.94 15.99 13.08
C ASN A 373 6.12 15.90 14.60
N ASP A 374 5.61 16.87 15.32
CA ASP A 374 5.81 17.00 16.77
C ASP A 374 5.29 15.80 17.57
N ALA A 375 4.20 15.16 17.12
CA ALA A 375 3.62 14.01 17.82
C ALA A 375 4.51 12.76 17.75
N ILE A 376 5.40 12.68 16.75
CA ILE A 376 6.26 11.53 16.51
C ILE A 376 7.73 11.92 16.22
N LYS A 377 8.16 13.08 16.72
CA LYS A 377 9.53 13.58 16.47
C LYS A 377 10.64 12.70 17.05
N ASN A 378 10.31 11.86 18.03
CA ASN A 378 11.22 10.88 18.63
C ASN A 378 11.06 9.47 18.04
N TYR A 379 10.23 9.32 17.00
CA TYR A 379 9.93 8.01 16.43
C TYR A 379 10.56 7.81 15.07
N ILE A 380 11.18 6.66 14.86
CA ILE A 380 11.53 6.16 13.53
C ILE A 380 10.52 5.11 13.09
N ARG A 381 10.15 5.10 11.79
CA ARG A 381 9.41 4.01 11.19
C ARG A 381 10.38 3.06 10.50
N VAL A 382 10.37 1.82 10.94
CA VAL A 382 11.20 0.73 10.41
C VAL A 382 10.31 -0.21 9.61
N THR A 383 10.54 -0.33 8.32
CA THR A 383 9.91 -1.35 7.48
C THR A 383 10.46 -2.72 7.88
N LEU A 384 9.60 -3.74 7.94
CA LEU A 384 10.04 -5.10 8.20
C LEU A 384 10.70 -5.66 6.94
N GLY A 385 12.03 -5.76 6.99
CA GLY A 385 12.87 -6.38 5.98
C GLY A 385 12.86 -7.92 6.08
N THR A 386 13.79 -8.59 5.43
CA THR A 386 14.09 -10.00 5.71
C THR A 386 14.61 -10.14 7.13
N LEU A 387 14.61 -11.36 7.68
CA LEU A 387 15.16 -11.59 9.02
C LEU A 387 16.62 -11.12 9.13
N ASP A 388 17.44 -11.40 8.11
CA ASP A 388 18.83 -10.98 8.04
C ASP A 388 18.97 -9.44 8.03
N GLU A 389 18.17 -8.74 7.21
CA GLU A 389 18.15 -7.28 7.20
C GLU A 389 17.76 -6.71 8.58
N MET A 390 16.83 -7.35 9.27
CA MET A 390 16.43 -6.91 10.61
C MET A 390 17.48 -7.20 11.66
N GLN A 391 18.22 -8.32 11.58
CA GLN A 391 19.33 -8.62 12.47
C GLN A 391 20.44 -7.57 12.34
N VAL A 392 20.82 -7.22 11.10
CA VAL A 392 21.79 -6.15 10.84
C VAL A 392 21.27 -4.82 11.39
N THR A 393 19.99 -4.48 11.13
CA THR A 393 19.38 -3.24 11.61
C THR A 393 19.42 -3.13 13.13
N VAL A 394 19.04 -4.19 13.84
CA VAL A 394 19.06 -4.23 15.31
C VAL A 394 20.46 -4.04 15.85
N ASN A 395 21.48 -4.72 15.27
CA ASN A 395 22.86 -4.56 15.69
C ASN A 395 23.36 -3.12 15.51
N VAL A 396 23.02 -2.49 14.38
CA VAL A 396 23.37 -1.08 14.14
C VAL A 396 22.62 -0.14 15.09
N ILE A 397 21.34 -0.40 15.39
CA ILE A 397 20.60 0.37 16.41
C ILE A 397 21.30 0.26 17.77
N LYS A 398 21.68 -0.94 18.20
CA LYS A 398 22.43 -1.16 19.45
C LYS A 398 23.74 -0.35 19.49
N GLU A 399 24.47 -0.37 18.40
CA GLU A 399 25.74 0.38 18.28
C GLU A 399 25.52 1.89 18.39
N VAL A 400 24.51 2.44 17.68
CA VAL A 400 24.22 3.87 17.69
C VAL A 400 23.69 4.36 19.04
N LEU A 401 22.96 3.51 19.78
CA LEU A 401 22.46 3.83 21.11
C LEU A 401 23.55 3.83 22.18
N ASN A 402 24.63 3.03 22.00
CA ASN A 402 25.73 2.91 22.96
C ASN A 402 26.85 3.93 22.72
N GLY A 403 26.79 4.73 21.69
CA GLY A 403 27.72 5.83 21.41
C GLY A 403 28.71 5.68 20.38
#